data_5e730788ee8fd199ac8f1791799ab3cb
#
_entry.id   5e730788ee8fd199ac8f1791799ab3cb
#
_cell.length_a   1.000
_cell.length_b   1.000
_cell.length_c   1.000
_cell.angle_alpha   90.00
_cell.angle_beta   90.00
_cell.angle_gamma   90.00
#
_symmetry.space_group_name_H-M   'P 1'
#
loop_
_entity.id
_entity.type
_entity.pdbx_description
1 polymer ?
#
loop_
_entity_poly.entity_id
_entity_poly.type
_entity_poly.pdbx_seq_one_letter_code
_entity_poly.pdbx_strand_id
1 'polypeptide(L)'
;MRFRTVLIIGLALRLAIAPFFAHPFDVYAWYVNGQNFVNGVYPFWTYFVPYSYSLFLFAFPATLLFDFLSKFVPTFSMPMSSLNPILNPGAPWNITVVPGILFDLLVKLPLIASDALIAYLLYKFVLKHVGDEKSALFVSALWFLNPLTIWISSGWGMFDTLPTLFTVLSLYFALEKRFELAGISVAVAIAMKYYAVVLVIPLMILSLMNDGKIRTAKVFLYTGLSCAILFLPYLSRVLSGFSQTISGGSTTEIHYSGLSFWSALTLFYSNFNQALIASLLVVVSLALSYAWIWKYWSMQDITTLSTIAFFLPVACLLLFYQFVGMNFFVWILPFAAILSMKDNWGKRVYWILSLLALVSSLSDGLLPYYMLPMYPWIGGFLVHVMNILTPYRVAPTGNVAQGLSIGKIYLASSGILAFILVAFMAIRISLRKHM
;
A
#
# COMPACT_ATOMS: atom_id res chain seq x y z
N MET A 1 -7.48 -12.57 -25.23
CA MET A 1 -8.41 -12.01 -24.18
C MET A 1 -8.59 -10.53 -24.47
N ARG A 2 -9.79 -9.95 -24.28
CA ARG A 2 -10.02 -8.50 -24.46
C ARG A 2 -9.88 -7.79 -23.11
N PHE A 3 -9.55 -6.49 -23.10
CA PHE A 3 -9.45 -5.70 -21.87
C PHE A 3 -10.72 -5.78 -21.01
N ARG A 4 -11.91 -5.75 -21.65
CA ARG A 4 -13.20 -5.92 -20.94
C ARG A 4 -13.28 -7.24 -20.17
N THR A 5 -12.73 -8.31 -20.71
CA THR A 5 -12.70 -9.63 -20.02
C THR A 5 -11.84 -9.58 -18.77
N VAL A 6 -10.67 -8.92 -18.83
CA VAL A 6 -9.81 -8.70 -17.65
C VAL A 6 -10.58 -7.95 -16.57
N LEU A 7 -11.28 -6.86 -16.95
CA LEU A 7 -12.08 -6.07 -16.00
C LEU A 7 -13.20 -6.88 -15.37
N ILE A 8 -13.97 -7.60 -16.17
CA ILE A 8 -15.10 -8.40 -15.65
C ILE A 8 -14.61 -9.45 -14.67
N ILE A 9 -13.58 -10.22 -15.02
CA ILE A 9 -13.04 -11.27 -14.14
C ILE A 9 -12.48 -10.63 -12.85
N GLY A 10 -11.67 -9.58 -12.97
CA GLY A 10 -11.06 -8.93 -11.81
C GLY A 10 -12.08 -8.26 -10.89
N LEU A 11 -13.14 -7.66 -11.43
CA LEU A 11 -14.25 -7.11 -10.64
C LEU A 11 -15.05 -8.23 -9.96
N ALA A 12 -15.39 -9.30 -10.68
CA ALA A 12 -16.14 -10.43 -10.13
C ALA A 12 -15.38 -11.05 -8.92
N LEU A 13 -14.07 -11.28 -9.06
CA LEU A 13 -13.24 -11.80 -7.96
C LEU A 13 -13.24 -10.86 -6.75
N ARG A 14 -13.08 -9.55 -6.98
CA ARG A 14 -13.06 -8.56 -5.89
C ARG A 14 -14.40 -8.45 -5.18
N LEU A 15 -15.49 -8.37 -5.93
CA LEU A 15 -16.83 -8.27 -5.35
C LEU A 15 -17.24 -9.56 -4.63
N ALA A 16 -16.75 -10.72 -5.08
CA ALA A 16 -16.99 -12.00 -4.39
C ALA A 16 -16.24 -12.09 -3.05
N ILE A 17 -15.10 -11.39 -2.89
CA ILE A 17 -14.28 -11.42 -1.67
C ILE A 17 -14.66 -10.30 -0.69
N ALA A 18 -14.94 -9.11 -1.20
CA ALA A 18 -15.05 -7.88 -0.43
C ALA A 18 -16.05 -7.93 0.74
N PRO A 19 -17.24 -8.54 0.64
CA PRO A 19 -18.19 -8.55 1.77
C PRO A 19 -17.79 -9.51 2.88
N PHE A 20 -16.98 -10.54 2.60
CA PHE A 20 -16.77 -11.67 3.51
C PHE A 20 -15.46 -11.62 4.29
N PHE A 21 -14.49 -10.84 3.85
CA PHE A 21 -13.18 -10.72 4.47
C PHE A 21 -12.89 -9.28 4.80
N ALA A 22 -12.35 -9.01 5.99
CA ALA A 22 -11.96 -7.69 6.42
C ALA A 22 -10.85 -7.76 7.48
N HIS A 23 -9.82 -6.92 7.37
CA HIS A 23 -8.87 -6.79 8.48
C HIS A 23 -9.59 -6.18 9.68
N PRO A 24 -9.66 -6.87 10.81
CA PRO A 24 -10.57 -6.50 11.89
C PRO A 24 -10.27 -5.11 12.45
N PHE A 25 -8.98 -4.77 12.61
CA PHE A 25 -8.58 -3.47 13.11
C PHE A 25 -8.80 -2.34 12.09
N ASP A 26 -8.33 -2.53 10.84
CA ASP A 26 -8.39 -1.45 9.84
C ASP A 26 -9.82 -1.12 9.47
N VAL A 27 -10.65 -2.14 9.16
CA VAL A 27 -12.05 -1.88 8.78
C VAL A 27 -12.87 -1.33 9.95
N TYR A 28 -12.59 -1.77 11.18
CA TYR A 28 -13.15 -1.13 12.35
C TYR A 28 -12.74 0.36 12.46
N ALA A 29 -11.47 0.66 12.26
CA ALA A 29 -10.98 2.04 12.26
C ALA A 29 -11.65 2.88 11.16
N TRP A 30 -11.87 2.30 9.98
CA TRP A 30 -12.62 2.97 8.89
C TRP A 30 -14.08 3.22 9.27
N TYR A 31 -14.73 2.26 9.91
CA TYR A 31 -16.10 2.41 10.41
C TYR A 31 -16.21 3.54 11.43
N VAL A 32 -15.38 3.54 12.47
CA VAL A 32 -15.39 4.56 13.51
C VAL A 32 -15.08 5.95 12.95
N ASN A 33 -14.07 6.06 12.07
CA ASN A 33 -13.74 7.35 11.46
C ASN A 33 -14.83 7.83 10.51
N GLY A 34 -15.47 6.93 9.77
CA GLY A 34 -16.60 7.26 8.94
C GLY A 34 -17.77 7.80 9.77
N GLN A 35 -18.11 7.16 10.90
CA GLN A 35 -19.12 7.65 11.85
C GLN A 35 -18.74 9.01 12.46
N ASN A 36 -17.47 9.20 12.80
CA ASN A 36 -16.99 10.50 13.27
C ASN A 36 -17.22 11.60 12.24
N PHE A 37 -16.91 11.35 10.95
CA PHE A 37 -17.21 12.33 9.88
C PHE A 37 -18.70 12.64 9.76
N VAL A 38 -19.55 11.63 9.79
CA VAL A 38 -21.01 11.81 9.74
C VAL A 38 -21.51 12.68 10.90
N ASN A 39 -20.92 12.50 12.10
CA ASN A 39 -21.29 13.24 13.32
C ASN A 39 -20.57 14.61 13.41
N GLY A 40 -19.88 15.08 12.38
CA GLY A 40 -19.16 16.35 12.38
C GLY A 40 -17.87 16.35 13.19
N VAL A 41 -17.42 15.19 13.68
CA VAL A 41 -16.13 15.02 14.36
C VAL A 41 -15.09 14.68 13.30
N TYR A 42 -14.31 15.65 12.92
CA TYR A 42 -13.31 15.46 11.89
C TYR A 42 -12.13 14.64 12.43
N PRO A 43 -11.83 13.44 11.88
CA PRO A 43 -10.74 12.56 12.35
C PRO A 43 -9.35 13.16 12.10
N PHE A 44 -9.25 14.28 11.38
CA PHE A 44 -8.02 15.08 11.31
C PHE A 44 -7.45 15.45 12.69
N TRP A 45 -8.25 15.36 13.75
CA TRP A 45 -7.83 15.65 15.12
C TRP A 45 -7.24 14.45 15.86
N THR A 46 -7.49 13.23 15.39
CA THR A 46 -7.15 12.01 16.13
C THR A 46 -6.13 11.13 15.40
N TYR A 47 -6.00 11.23 14.07
CA TYR A 47 -5.14 10.38 13.26
C TYR A 47 -4.05 11.15 12.51
N PHE A 48 -3.09 10.40 12.03
CA PHE A 48 -2.04 10.83 11.14
C PHE A 48 -2.64 11.53 9.90
N VAL A 49 -2.25 12.77 9.63
CA VAL A 49 -2.88 13.62 8.59
C VAL A 49 -3.07 12.95 7.22
N PRO A 50 -2.13 12.13 6.67
CA PRO A 50 -2.33 11.49 5.39
C PRO A 50 -3.51 10.51 5.35
N TYR A 51 -3.73 9.78 6.42
CA TYR A 51 -4.86 8.85 6.48
C TYR A 51 -6.21 9.56 6.44
N SER A 52 -6.27 10.79 6.92
CA SER A 52 -7.50 11.58 6.96
C SER A 52 -8.08 11.83 5.57
N TYR A 53 -7.26 12.16 4.57
CA TYR A 53 -7.74 12.35 3.19
C TYR A 53 -8.18 11.06 2.54
N SER A 54 -7.45 9.96 2.76
CA SER A 54 -7.88 8.64 2.30
C SER A 54 -9.22 8.28 2.92
N LEU A 55 -9.37 8.42 4.24
CA LEU A 55 -10.61 8.15 4.98
C LEU A 55 -11.79 8.97 4.47
N PHE A 56 -11.57 10.26 4.17
CA PHE A 56 -12.60 11.11 3.60
C PHE A 56 -13.08 10.60 2.23
N LEU A 57 -12.19 10.04 1.42
CA LEU A 57 -12.52 9.57 0.08
C LEU A 57 -13.25 8.23 0.06
N PHE A 58 -13.02 7.35 1.03
CA PHE A 58 -13.62 6.01 0.99
C PHE A 58 -14.48 5.69 2.23
N ALA A 59 -14.03 6.00 3.45
CA ALA A 59 -14.76 5.63 4.66
C ALA A 59 -16.00 6.51 4.87
N PHE A 60 -15.90 7.82 4.65
CA PHE A 60 -17.02 8.74 4.80
C PHE A 60 -18.19 8.43 3.85
N PRO A 61 -18.01 8.36 2.51
CA PRO A 61 -19.12 8.04 1.61
C PRO A 61 -19.66 6.61 1.83
N ALA A 62 -18.81 5.66 2.21
CA ALA A 62 -19.25 4.31 2.57
C ALA A 62 -20.17 4.33 3.80
N THR A 63 -19.83 5.12 4.81
CA THR A 63 -20.65 5.24 6.03
C THR A 63 -21.99 5.92 5.76
N LEU A 64 -21.99 7.02 4.97
CA LEU A 64 -23.24 7.66 4.56
C LEU A 64 -24.17 6.69 3.82
N LEU A 65 -23.60 5.91 2.90
CA LEU A 65 -24.35 4.93 2.14
C LEU A 65 -24.82 3.76 3.03
N PHE A 66 -23.99 3.32 3.96
CA PHE A 66 -24.33 2.31 4.94
C PHE A 66 -25.49 2.76 5.84
N ASP A 67 -25.43 3.96 6.41
CA ASP A 67 -26.48 4.52 7.27
C ASP A 67 -27.80 4.71 6.50
N PHE A 68 -27.72 5.03 5.20
CA PHE A 68 -28.91 5.09 4.35
C PHE A 68 -29.48 3.70 4.07
N LEU A 69 -28.67 2.75 3.60
CA LEU A 69 -29.13 1.40 3.20
C LEU A 69 -29.59 0.56 4.39
N SER A 70 -29.00 0.76 5.56
CA SER A 70 -29.37 0.03 6.79
C SER A 70 -30.84 0.25 7.22
N LYS A 71 -31.50 1.28 6.69
CA LYS A 71 -32.93 1.53 6.89
C LYS A 71 -33.83 0.60 6.08
N PHE A 72 -33.30 -0.02 5.03
CA PHE A 72 -34.07 -0.82 4.09
C PHE A 72 -33.62 -2.28 4.01
N VAL A 73 -32.36 -2.56 4.38
CA VAL A 73 -31.77 -3.89 4.32
C VAL A 73 -31.34 -4.30 5.72
N PRO A 74 -31.67 -5.51 6.17
CA PRO A 74 -31.17 -6.03 7.43
C PRO A 74 -29.63 -6.00 7.44
N THR A 75 -29.07 -5.22 8.33
CA THR A 75 -27.63 -5.13 8.55
C THR A 75 -27.31 -5.63 9.94
N PHE A 76 -26.10 -6.11 10.12
CA PHE A 76 -25.61 -6.35 11.46
C PHE A 76 -24.25 -5.67 11.63
N SER A 77 -24.02 -5.18 12.82
CA SER A 77 -22.72 -4.94 13.40
C SER A 77 -22.72 -5.65 14.74
N MET A 78 -21.63 -6.27 15.11
CA MET A 78 -21.60 -7.13 16.27
C MET A 78 -20.61 -6.57 17.29
N PRO A 79 -21.05 -6.40 18.57
CA PRO A 79 -20.10 -6.05 19.64
C PRO A 79 -19.02 -7.13 19.78
N MET A 80 -17.77 -6.72 19.98
CA MET A 80 -16.65 -7.66 20.21
C MET A 80 -16.88 -8.55 21.44
N SER A 81 -17.63 -8.06 22.43
CA SER A 81 -18.03 -8.86 23.60
C SER A 81 -18.91 -10.06 23.26
N SER A 82 -19.56 -10.06 22.12
CA SER A 82 -20.38 -11.18 21.62
C SER A 82 -19.56 -12.28 20.95
N LEU A 83 -18.29 -12.04 20.67
CA LEU A 83 -17.39 -13.05 20.10
C LEU A 83 -16.94 -14.03 21.17
N ASN A 84 -16.72 -15.29 20.75
CA ASN A 84 -15.99 -16.22 21.58
C ASN A 84 -14.63 -15.62 21.98
N PRO A 85 -14.20 -15.72 23.25
CA PRO A 85 -12.95 -15.13 23.73
C PRO A 85 -11.72 -15.49 22.91
N ILE A 86 -11.70 -16.68 22.29
CA ILE A 86 -10.59 -17.10 21.44
C ILE A 86 -10.49 -16.29 20.13
N LEU A 87 -11.61 -15.73 19.66
CA LEU A 87 -11.68 -14.87 18.48
C LEU A 87 -11.63 -13.39 18.83
N ASN A 88 -11.68 -13.04 20.11
CA ASN A 88 -11.52 -11.65 20.53
C ASN A 88 -10.03 -11.28 20.42
N PRO A 89 -9.61 -10.43 19.47
CA PRO A 89 -8.21 -10.05 19.33
C PRO A 89 -7.64 -9.31 20.55
N GLY A 90 -8.52 -8.88 21.48
CA GLY A 90 -8.14 -8.22 22.72
C GLY A 90 -7.49 -6.85 22.54
N ALA A 91 -7.08 -6.22 23.64
CA ALA A 91 -6.06 -5.17 23.57
C ALA A 91 -4.79 -5.77 22.93
N PRO A 92 -4.18 -5.17 21.90
CA PRO A 92 -3.94 -3.73 21.82
C PRO A 92 -4.84 -2.99 20.83
N TRP A 93 -5.81 -3.63 20.19
CA TRP A 93 -6.47 -3.02 19.04
C TRP A 93 -7.70 -2.17 19.39
N ASN A 94 -8.16 -2.22 20.65
CA ASN A 94 -9.34 -1.47 21.15
C ASN A 94 -10.59 -1.58 20.24
N ILE A 95 -10.74 -2.72 19.55
CA ILE A 95 -11.87 -2.97 18.67
C ILE A 95 -13.09 -3.24 19.57
N THR A 96 -14.15 -2.46 19.36
CA THR A 96 -15.40 -2.63 20.13
C THR A 96 -16.52 -3.24 19.30
N VAL A 97 -16.44 -3.14 17.97
CA VAL A 97 -17.48 -3.60 17.05
C VAL A 97 -16.83 -4.26 15.83
N VAL A 98 -17.40 -5.36 15.36
CA VAL A 98 -17.12 -5.93 14.06
C VAL A 98 -18.18 -5.42 13.08
N PRO A 99 -17.82 -4.60 12.08
CA PRO A 99 -18.74 -4.21 11.03
C PRO A 99 -19.18 -5.43 10.21
N GLY A 100 -20.42 -5.42 9.74
CA GLY A 100 -20.95 -6.53 8.96
C GLY A 100 -20.66 -6.42 7.47
N ILE A 101 -21.07 -7.47 6.74
CA ILE A 101 -20.76 -7.65 5.30
C ILE A 101 -21.18 -6.48 4.41
N LEU A 102 -22.24 -5.74 4.74
CA LEU A 102 -22.67 -4.59 3.96
C LEU A 102 -21.66 -3.44 4.08
N PHE A 103 -21.23 -3.10 5.30
CA PHE A 103 -20.21 -2.06 5.49
C PHE A 103 -18.90 -2.46 4.83
N ASP A 104 -18.48 -3.72 5.00
CA ASP A 104 -17.24 -4.25 4.39
C ASP A 104 -17.25 -4.13 2.88
N LEU A 105 -18.37 -4.43 2.23
CA LEU A 105 -18.52 -4.23 0.79
C LEU A 105 -18.40 -2.75 0.42
N LEU A 106 -19.19 -1.89 1.09
CA LEU A 106 -19.30 -0.47 0.74
C LEU A 106 -17.98 0.27 0.91
N VAL A 107 -17.25 0.03 1.99
CA VAL A 107 -15.97 0.71 2.27
C VAL A 107 -14.88 0.31 1.27
N LYS A 108 -15.00 -0.85 0.64
CA LYS A 108 -14.03 -1.35 -0.34
C LYS A 108 -14.36 -0.98 -1.79
N LEU A 109 -15.59 -0.54 -2.09
CA LEU A 109 -15.95 -0.13 -3.47
C LEU A 109 -15.03 0.95 -4.05
N PRO A 110 -14.67 2.04 -3.32
CA PRO A 110 -13.73 3.02 -3.83
C PRO A 110 -12.32 2.46 -4.05
N LEU A 111 -11.88 1.50 -3.23
CA LEU A 111 -10.58 0.82 -3.36
C LEU A 111 -10.57 -0.07 -4.60
N ILE A 112 -11.64 -0.83 -4.83
CA ILE A 112 -11.84 -1.66 -6.03
C ILE A 112 -11.89 -0.78 -7.29
N ALA A 113 -12.59 0.36 -7.22
CA ALA A 113 -12.62 1.32 -8.32
C ALA A 113 -11.24 1.88 -8.64
N SER A 114 -10.42 2.17 -7.62
CA SER A 114 -9.03 2.60 -7.80
C SER A 114 -8.17 1.55 -8.50
N ASP A 115 -8.32 0.28 -8.13
CA ASP A 115 -7.66 -0.84 -8.81
C ASP A 115 -8.04 -0.93 -10.30
N ALA A 116 -9.33 -0.78 -10.60
CA ALA A 116 -9.82 -0.81 -11.97
C ALA A 116 -9.30 0.38 -12.79
N LEU A 117 -9.23 1.57 -12.19
CA LEU A 117 -8.65 2.76 -12.82
C LEU A 117 -7.15 2.60 -13.07
N ILE A 118 -6.39 2.03 -12.12
CA ILE A 118 -4.97 1.71 -12.33
C ILE A 118 -4.83 0.73 -13.51
N ALA A 119 -5.62 -0.35 -13.55
CA ALA A 119 -5.60 -1.30 -14.65
C ALA A 119 -5.87 -0.63 -16.01
N TYR A 120 -6.86 0.27 -16.06
CA TYR A 120 -7.17 1.05 -17.27
C TYR A 120 -6.03 1.98 -17.67
N LEU A 121 -5.44 2.70 -16.71
CA LEU A 121 -4.31 3.59 -16.95
C LEU A 121 -3.09 2.82 -17.46
N LEU A 122 -2.78 1.68 -16.87
CA LEU A 122 -1.69 0.80 -17.32
C LEU A 122 -1.94 0.29 -18.75
N TYR A 123 -3.16 -0.14 -19.05
CA TYR A 123 -3.55 -0.53 -20.42
C TYR A 123 -3.34 0.62 -21.41
N LYS A 124 -3.87 1.81 -21.11
CA LYS A 124 -3.73 3.00 -21.96
C LYS A 124 -2.28 3.45 -22.12
N PHE A 125 -1.52 3.42 -21.01
CA PHE A 125 -0.12 3.77 -20.98
C PHE A 125 0.69 2.90 -21.97
N VAL A 126 0.59 1.58 -21.82
CA VAL A 126 1.36 0.65 -22.66
C VAL A 126 0.89 0.69 -24.11
N LEU A 127 -0.42 0.76 -24.35
CA LEU A 127 -0.95 0.87 -25.71
C LEU A 127 -0.45 2.12 -26.41
N LYS A 128 -0.37 3.26 -25.72
CA LYS A 128 0.05 4.53 -26.30
C LYS A 128 1.56 4.63 -26.52
N HIS A 129 2.36 4.20 -25.55
CA HIS A 129 3.80 4.44 -25.53
C HIS A 129 4.63 3.25 -26.04
N VAL A 130 4.07 2.05 -26.06
CA VAL A 130 4.73 0.84 -26.58
C VAL A 130 4.10 0.38 -27.90
N GLY A 131 2.79 0.69 -28.11
CA GLY A 131 2.09 0.38 -29.36
C GLY A 131 1.65 -1.09 -29.50
N ASP A 132 1.80 -1.92 -28.46
CA ASP A 132 1.47 -3.34 -28.50
C ASP A 132 0.28 -3.66 -27.58
N GLU A 133 -0.85 -4.03 -28.17
CA GLU A 133 -2.06 -4.37 -27.43
C GLU A 133 -1.89 -5.61 -26.55
N LYS A 134 -1.10 -6.59 -26.96
CA LYS A 134 -0.84 -7.79 -26.14
C LYS A 134 -0.09 -7.44 -24.87
N SER A 135 0.93 -6.60 -24.99
CA SER A 135 1.67 -6.08 -23.84
C SER A 135 0.80 -5.21 -22.93
N ALA A 136 -0.08 -4.37 -23.52
CA ALA A 136 -1.03 -3.56 -22.76
C ALA A 136 -2.00 -4.42 -21.94
N LEU A 137 -2.57 -5.44 -22.55
CA LEU A 137 -3.42 -6.42 -21.87
C LEU A 137 -2.67 -7.19 -20.80
N PHE A 138 -1.45 -7.61 -21.10
CA PHE A 138 -0.63 -8.36 -20.15
C PHE A 138 -0.32 -7.53 -18.89
N VAL A 139 0.14 -6.28 -19.02
CA VAL A 139 0.47 -5.41 -17.89
C VAL A 139 -0.77 -5.09 -17.06
N SER A 140 -1.89 -4.79 -17.72
CA SER A 140 -3.14 -4.55 -17.04
C SER A 140 -3.62 -5.79 -16.27
N ALA A 141 -3.50 -6.99 -16.85
CA ALA A 141 -3.84 -8.25 -16.21
C ALA A 141 -2.89 -8.58 -15.05
N LEU A 142 -1.58 -8.32 -15.21
CA LEU A 142 -0.60 -8.49 -14.12
C LEU A 142 -1.01 -7.69 -12.87
N TRP A 143 -1.55 -6.50 -13.04
CA TRP A 143 -2.06 -5.70 -11.93
C TRP A 143 -3.42 -6.20 -11.45
N PHE A 144 -4.40 -6.26 -12.36
CA PHE A 144 -5.81 -6.39 -11.96
C PHE A 144 -6.21 -7.81 -11.56
N LEU A 145 -5.49 -8.83 -12.06
CA LEU A 145 -5.67 -10.24 -11.65
C LEU A 145 -4.60 -10.72 -10.67
N ASN A 146 -3.78 -9.81 -10.15
CA ASN A 146 -2.79 -10.15 -9.13
C ASN A 146 -3.50 -10.49 -7.81
N PRO A 147 -3.25 -11.65 -7.21
CA PRO A 147 -3.91 -12.05 -5.98
C PRO A 147 -3.59 -11.14 -4.79
N LEU A 148 -2.39 -10.53 -4.76
CA LEU A 148 -2.05 -9.56 -3.70
C LEU A 148 -2.89 -8.29 -3.83
N THR A 149 -3.03 -7.69 -5.04
CA THR A 149 -3.84 -6.49 -5.22
C THR A 149 -5.31 -6.76 -4.93
N ILE A 150 -5.83 -7.94 -5.36
CA ILE A 150 -7.18 -8.39 -5.02
C ILE A 150 -7.34 -8.48 -3.50
N TRP A 151 -6.38 -9.10 -2.82
CA TRP A 151 -6.43 -9.26 -1.37
C TRP A 151 -6.37 -7.91 -0.64
N ILE A 152 -5.45 -7.02 -0.99
CA ILE A 152 -5.27 -5.73 -0.32
C ILE A 152 -6.53 -4.87 -0.42
N SER A 153 -7.11 -4.73 -1.61
CA SER A 153 -8.30 -3.88 -1.80
C SER A 153 -9.59 -4.53 -1.33
N SER A 154 -9.74 -5.85 -1.48
CA SER A 154 -11.02 -6.54 -1.32
C SER A 154 -11.07 -7.51 -0.13
N GLY A 155 -9.97 -8.19 0.19
CA GLY A 155 -9.89 -9.06 1.36
C GLY A 155 -9.53 -8.29 2.62
N TRP A 156 -8.46 -7.51 2.57
CA TRP A 156 -8.00 -6.70 3.70
C TRP A 156 -8.88 -5.45 3.88
N GLY A 157 -9.13 -4.71 2.79
CA GLY A 157 -9.77 -3.41 2.84
C GLY A 157 -8.80 -2.27 3.14
N MET A 158 -7.52 -2.43 2.73
CA MET A 158 -6.48 -1.42 2.92
C MET A 158 -6.43 -0.46 1.73
N PHE A 159 -6.27 0.84 2.02
CA PHE A 159 -6.42 1.92 1.03
C PHE A 159 -5.18 2.20 0.18
N ASP A 160 -4.15 1.35 0.21
CA ASP A 160 -2.88 1.56 -0.53
C ASP A 160 -3.06 1.73 -2.05
N THR A 161 -4.14 1.23 -2.60
CA THR A 161 -4.47 1.42 -4.02
C THR A 161 -4.83 2.86 -4.36
N LEU A 162 -5.37 3.65 -3.42
CA LEU A 162 -5.69 5.06 -3.62
C LEU A 162 -4.43 5.92 -3.89
N PRO A 163 -3.44 6.00 -2.98
CA PRO A 163 -2.21 6.74 -3.27
C PRO A 163 -1.47 6.17 -4.49
N THR A 164 -1.51 4.84 -4.71
CA THR A 164 -0.92 4.22 -5.89
C THR A 164 -1.58 4.68 -7.18
N LEU A 165 -2.90 4.86 -7.21
CA LEU A 165 -3.60 5.44 -8.36
C LEU A 165 -3.03 6.82 -8.71
N PHE A 166 -2.83 7.69 -7.72
CA PHE A 166 -2.32 9.04 -7.97
C PHE A 166 -0.84 9.05 -8.35
N THR A 167 -0.02 8.09 -7.90
CA THR A 167 1.34 7.95 -8.41
C THR A 167 1.37 7.46 -9.86
N VAL A 168 0.49 6.55 -10.25
CA VAL A 168 0.33 6.10 -11.64
C VAL A 168 -0.19 7.23 -12.53
N LEU A 169 -1.15 8.03 -12.05
CA LEU A 169 -1.62 9.24 -12.74
C LEU A 169 -0.49 10.26 -12.93
N SER A 170 0.36 10.45 -11.91
CA SER A 170 1.52 11.34 -12.01
C SER A 170 2.47 10.90 -13.12
N LEU A 171 2.81 9.61 -13.18
CA LEU A 171 3.62 9.05 -14.27
C LEU A 171 2.94 9.23 -15.64
N TYR A 172 1.64 8.93 -15.72
CA TYR A 172 0.87 9.08 -16.96
C TYR A 172 0.90 10.54 -17.47
N PHE A 173 0.60 11.51 -16.61
CA PHE A 173 0.62 12.92 -16.97
C PHE A 173 2.04 13.44 -17.28
N ALA A 174 3.06 12.93 -16.61
CA ALA A 174 4.45 13.31 -16.91
C ALA A 174 4.82 12.92 -18.36
N LEU A 175 4.44 11.72 -18.80
CA LEU A 175 4.68 11.26 -20.18
C LEU A 175 3.81 11.97 -21.21
N GLU A 176 2.63 12.46 -20.82
CA GLU A 176 1.80 13.34 -21.63
C GLU A 176 2.31 14.80 -21.66
N LYS A 177 3.46 15.08 -21.03
CA LYS A 177 4.01 16.43 -20.85
C LYS A 177 3.09 17.40 -20.11
N ARG A 178 2.11 16.87 -19.38
CA ARG A 178 1.18 17.65 -18.53
C ARG A 178 1.73 17.69 -17.12
N PHE A 179 2.89 18.32 -16.97
CA PHE A 179 3.66 18.27 -15.73
C PHE A 179 2.95 18.94 -14.54
N GLU A 180 2.11 19.93 -14.79
CA GLU A 180 1.28 20.56 -13.75
C GLU A 180 0.36 19.53 -13.10
N LEU A 181 -0.34 18.72 -13.91
CA LEU A 181 -1.22 17.67 -13.43
C LEU A 181 -0.42 16.51 -12.78
N ALA A 182 0.78 16.23 -13.29
CA ALA A 182 1.67 15.26 -12.67
C ALA A 182 2.07 15.71 -11.25
N GLY A 183 2.42 16.99 -11.07
CA GLY A 183 2.73 17.60 -9.79
C GLY A 183 1.56 17.59 -8.80
N ILE A 184 0.35 17.95 -9.27
CA ILE A 184 -0.88 17.86 -8.46
C ILE A 184 -1.14 16.41 -8.03
N SER A 185 -1.02 15.46 -8.97
CA SER A 185 -1.27 14.05 -8.67
C SER A 185 -0.31 13.50 -7.61
N VAL A 186 0.99 13.79 -7.70
CA VAL A 186 1.93 13.34 -6.67
C VAL A 186 1.67 14.01 -5.32
N ALA A 187 1.24 15.28 -5.30
CA ALA A 187 0.86 15.97 -4.06
C ALA A 187 -0.36 15.31 -3.38
N VAL A 188 -1.36 14.91 -4.16
CA VAL A 188 -2.51 14.16 -3.65
C VAL A 188 -2.08 12.78 -3.11
N ALA A 189 -1.17 12.09 -3.82
CA ALA A 189 -0.61 10.84 -3.31
C ALA A 189 0.12 11.02 -1.98
N ILE A 190 0.93 12.10 -1.83
CA ILE A 190 1.62 12.45 -0.58
C ILE A 190 0.60 12.71 0.54
N ALA A 191 -0.48 13.44 0.25
CA ALA A 191 -1.52 13.74 1.23
C ALA A 191 -2.29 12.49 1.69
N MET A 192 -2.30 11.42 0.89
CA MET A 192 -2.88 10.13 1.27
C MET A 192 -1.89 9.22 1.98
N LYS A 193 -0.62 9.23 1.56
CA LYS A 193 0.43 8.40 2.16
C LYS A 193 1.82 8.96 1.83
N TYR A 194 2.61 9.24 2.84
CA TYR A 194 3.88 9.99 2.71
C TYR A 194 4.92 9.37 1.77
N TYR A 195 4.86 8.08 1.48
CA TYR A 195 5.87 7.44 0.62
C TYR A 195 6.02 8.14 -0.74
N ALA A 196 4.95 8.71 -1.26
CA ALA A 196 4.95 9.34 -2.57
C ALA A 196 5.85 10.61 -2.63
N VAL A 197 6.29 11.15 -1.49
CA VAL A 197 7.22 12.29 -1.44
C VAL A 197 8.54 11.99 -2.17
N VAL A 198 9.00 10.73 -2.17
CA VAL A 198 10.23 10.33 -2.86
C VAL A 198 10.13 10.43 -4.38
N LEU A 199 8.92 10.61 -4.93
CA LEU A 199 8.66 10.76 -6.37
C LEU A 199 8.75 12.20 -6.86
N VAL A 200 8.80 13.20 -5.97
CA VAL A 200 8.87 14.62 -6.35
C VAL A 200 10.16 14.93 -7.10
N ILE A 201 11.31 14.47 -6.59
CA ILE A 201 12.61 14.72 -7.23
C ILE A 201 12.71 14.03 -8.60
N PRO A 202 12.37 12.74 -8.78
CA PRO A 202 12.29 12.12 -10.10
C PRO A 202 11.39 12.89 -11.08
N LEU A 203 10.21 13.32 -10.63
CA LEU A 203 9.30 14.10 -11.48
C LEU A 203 9.93 15.43 -11.93
N MET A 204 10.66 16.11 -11.03
CA MET A 204 11.41 17.32 -11.37
C MET A 204 12.55 17.03 -12.37
N ILE A 205 13.30 15.94 -12.18
CA ILE A 205 14.34 15.51 -13.12
C ILE A 205 13.73 15.23 -14.49
N LEU A 206 12.62 14.47 -14.55
CA LEU A 206 11.88 14.19 -15.79
C LEU A 206 11.45 15.46 -16.50
N SER A 207 10.91 16.42 -15.78
CA SER A 207 10.48 17.71 -16.34
C SER A 207 11.67 18.54 -16.84
N LEU A 208 12.75 18.61 -16.06
CA LEU A 208 13.93 19.39 -16.41
C LEU A 208 14.59 18.90 -17.68
N MET A 209 14.71 17.59 -17.82
CA MET A 209 15.37 16.97 -18.95
C MET A 209 14.55 16.99 -20.25
N ASN A 210 13.22 16.95 -20.13
CA ASN A 210 12.34 16.95 -21.31
C ASN A 210 11.94 18.35 -21.80
N ASP A 211 11.66 19.27 -20.87
CA ASP A 211 10.96 20.53 -21.18
C ASP A 211 11.63 21.77 -20.55
N GLY A 212 12.74 21.56 -19.83
CA GLY A 212 13.61 22.63 -19.32
C GLY A 212 13.12 23.28 -18.01
N LYS A 213 13.88 24.29 -17.60
CA LYS A 213 13.78 24.90 -16.26
C LYS A 213 12.41 25.50 -15.93
N ILE A 214 11.74 26.14 -16.91
CA ILE A 214 10.46 26.83 -16.68
C ILE A 214 9.38 25.80 -16.31
N ARG A 215 9.30 24.67 -17.00
CA ARG A 215 8.32 23.63 -16.67
C ARG A 215 8.65 22.94 -15.36
N THR A 216 9.91 22.73 -15.06
CA THR A 216 10.34 22.20 -13.74
C THR A 216 9.93 23.12 -12.60
N ALA A 217 10.09 24.46 -12.77
CA ALA A 217 9.59 25.43 -11.81
C ALA A 217 8.07 25.34 -11.62
N LYS A 218 7.31 25.11 -12.69
CA LYS A 218 5.86 24.86 -12.59
C LYS A 218 5.55 23.56 -11.83
N VAL A 219 6.26 22.44 -12.11
CA VAL A 219 6.09 21.18 -11.33
C VAL A 219 6.29 21.48 -9.86
N PHE A 220 7.39 22.11 -9.49
CA PHE A 220 7.67 22.48 -8.11
C PHE A 220 6.57 23.34 -7.50
N LEU A 221 6.13 24.39 -8.23
CA LEU A 221 5.07 25.29 -7.78
C LEU A 221 3.75 24.56 -7.58
N TYR A 222 3.28 23.79 -8.57
CA TYR A 222 2.00 23.10 -8.48
C TYR A 222 2.02 21.99 -7.42
N THR A 223 3.12 21.23 -7.29
CA THR A 223 3.28 20.25 -6.23
C THR A 223 3.30 20.93 -4.85
N GLY A 224 4.11 21.98 -4.70
CA GLY A 224 4.24 22.72 -3.43
C GLY A 224 2.93 23.41 -3.03
N LEU A 225 2.26 24.09 -3.97
CA LEU A 225 0.99 24.73 -3.71
C LEU A 225 -0.11 23.71 -3.35
N SER A 226 -0.18 22.60 -4.07
CA SER A 226 -1.14 21.54 -3.74
C SER A 226 -0.86 20.92 -2.37
N CYS A 227 0.40 20.65 -2.05
CA CYS A 227 0.79 20.20 -0.69
C CYS A 227 0.43 21.27 0.35
N ALA A 228 0.70 22.55 0.09
CA ALA A 228 0.36 23.63 1.00
C ALA A 228 -1.16 23.69 1.25
N ILE A 229 -1.98 23.65 0.20
CA ILE A 229 -3.44 23.65 0.33
C ILE A 229 -3.92 22.44 1.16
N LEU A 230 -3.34 21.26 0.93
CA LEU A 230 -3.75 20.05 1.61
C LEU A 230 -3.24 19.98 3.06
N PHE A 231 -2.04 20.48 3.37
CA PHE A 231 -1.43 20.34 4.69
C PHE A 231 -1.53 21.57 5.57
N LEU A 232 -1.67 22.79 5.00
CA LEU A 232 -1.73 24.02 5.78
C LEU A 232 -2.81 24.03 6.86
N PRO A 233 -4.04 23.54 6.61
CA PRO A 233 -5.07 23.45 7.66
C PRO A 233 -4.66 22.60 8.87
N TYR A 234 -3.66 21.73 8.71
CA TYR A 234 -3.19 20.77 9.70
C TYR A 234 -1.71 20.93 10.04
N LEU A 235 -1.10 22.05 9.70
CA LEU A 235 0.35 22.27 9.78
C LEU A 235 0.94 21.95 11.15
N SER A 236 0.28 22.39 12.23
CA SER A 236 0.74 22.12 13.59
C SER A 236 0.87 20.62 13.89
N ARG A 237 -0.05 19.80 13.36
CA ARG A 237 -0.05 18.34 13.54
C ARG A 237 0.94 17.65 12.63
N VAL A 238 1.09 18.13 11.40
CA VAL A 238 2.14 17.66 10.49
C VAL A 238 3.51 17.87 11.13
N LEU A 239 3.75 19.06 11.69
CA LEU A 239 5.03 19.37 12.36
C LEU A 239 5.23 18.56 13.64
N SER A 240 4.18 18.38 14.47
CA SER A 240 4.30 17.55 15.68
C SER A 240 4.53 16.08 15.35
N GLY A 241 3.83 15.53 14.36
CA GLY A 241 4.04 14.15 13.88
C GLY A 241 5.44 13.96 13.29
N PHE A 242 5.94 14.94 12.55
CA PHE A 242 7.28 14.93 11.99
C PHE A 242 8.35 15.01 13.09
N SER A 243 8.16 15.87 14.09
CA SER A 243 9.07 15.96 15.25
C SER A 243 9.09 14.66 16.06
N GLN A 244 7.95 14.03 16.29
CA GLN A 244 7.86 12.72 16.96
C GLN A 244 8.59 11.63 16.18
N THR A 245 8.48 11.63 14.85
CA THR A 245 9.17 10.67 13.99
C THR A 245 10.68 10.87 14.03
N ILE A 246 11.16 12.13 14.02
CA ILE A 246 12.60 12.46 14.09
C ILE A 246 13.16 12.20 15.48
N SER A 247 12.43 12.56 16.53
CA SER A 247 12.90 12.40 17.92
C SER A 247 12.94 10.95 18.39
N GLY A 248 12.49 9.99 17.57
CA GLY A 248 12.47 8.57 17.92
C GLY A 248 11.50 8.25 19.06
N GLY A 249 10.62 9.19 19.42
CA GLY A 249 9.75 9.12 20.60
C GLY A 249 8.59 8.11 20.49
N SER A 250 8.46 7.36 19.42
CA SER A 250 7.33 6.43 19.27
C SER A 250 7.68 4.99 18.90
N THR A 251 8.94 4.60 18.88
CA THR A 251 9.35 3.34 18.24
C THR A 251 10.21 2.41 19.08
N THR A 252 9.99 2.35 20.36
CA THR A 252 10.55 1.26 21.18
C THR A 252 9.84 -0.08 20.94
N GLU A 253 8.68 -0.08 20.31
CA GLU A 253 8.02 -1.31 19.85
C GLU A 253 8.22 -1.46 18.35
N ILE A 254 9.27 -2.17 17.96
CA ILE A 254 9.45 -2.66 16.61
C ILE A 254 8.32 -3.67 16.38
N HIS A 255 7.36 -3.28 15.54
CA HIS A 255 6.31 -4.20 15.13
C HIS A 255 6.93 -5.31 14.29
N TYR A 256 7.08 -6.49 14.88
CA TYR A 256 7.64 -7.69 14.23
C TYR A 256 6.77 -8.23 13.08
N SER A 257 5.70 -7.55 12.71
CA SER A 257 4.73 -7.97 11.69
C SER A 257 5.06 -7.53 10.26
N GLY A 258 6.18 -6.84 10.04
CA GLY A 258 6.52 -6.33 8.72
C GLY A 258 7.50 -7.21 7.94
N LEU A 259 7.46 -7.09 6.61
CA LEU A 259 8.42 -7.71 5.67
C LEU A 259 9.69 -6.87 5.48
N SER A 260 10.15 -6.16 6.51
CA SER A 260 11.38 -5.38 6.44
C SER A 260 12.62 -6.23 6.74
N PHE A 261 13.73 -5.90 6.12
CA PHE A 261 15.04 -6.47 6.47
C PHE A 261 15.37 -6.26 7.96
N TRP A 262 14.96 -5.13 8.54
CA TRP A 262 15.17 -4.78 9.93
C TRP A 262 14.43 -5.69 10.91
N SER A 263 13.23 -6.14 10.54
CA SER A 263 12.48 -7.13 11.34
C SER A 263 13.26 -8.43 11.51
N ALA A 264 14.06 -8.82 10.51
CA ALA A 264 14.93 -9.97 10.59
C ALA A 264 16.17 -9.71 11.49
N LEU A 265 16.77 -8.53 11.37
CA LEU A 265 17.93 -8.17 12.19
C LEU A 265 17.61 -8.09 13.69
N THR A 266 16.41 -7.65 14.07
CA THR A 266 16.00 -7.58 15.48
C THR A 266 15.96 -8.93 16.18
N LEU A 267 15.83 -10.02 15.44
CA LEU A 267 15.91 -11.37 16.01
C LEU A 267 17.32 -11.69 16.55
N PHE A 268 18.34 -11.05 15.99
CA PHE A 268 19.74 -11.33 16.32
C PHE A 268 20.39 -10.23 17.16
N TYR A 269 19.91 -8.99 17.05
CA TYR A 269 20.51 -7.80 17.68
C TYR A 269 19.45 -6.86 18.28
N SER A 270 19.10 -7.07 19.55
CA SER A 270 18.07 -6.29 20.25
C SER A 270 18.47 -4.86 20.63
N ASN A 271 19.78 -4.54 20.70
CA ASN A 271 20.30 -3.28 21.27
C ASN A 271 20.83 -2.31 20.21
N PHE A 272 20.50 -2.49 18.94
CA PHE A 272 21.02 -1.69 17.85
C PHE A 272 20.10 -0.50 17.53
N ASN A 273 20.64 0.72 17.40
CA ASN A 273 19.86 1.88 16.98
C ASN A 273 19.52 1.78 15.47
N GLN A 274 18.55 0.92 15.17
CA GLN A 274 18.13 0.63 13.81
C GLN A 274 17.52 1.85 13.12
N ALA A 275 16.86 2.73 13.87
CA ALA A 275 16.17 3.88 13.34
C ALA A 275 17.11 4.83 12.59
N LEU A 276 18.24 5.17 13.21
CA LEU A 276 19.23 6.05 12.60
C LEU A 276 19.85 5.45 11.35
N ILE A 277 20.25 4.18 11.41
CA ILE A 277 20.93 3.52 10.29
C ILE A 277 19.94 3.28 9.14
N ALA A 278 18.71 2.86 9.44
CA ALA A 278 17.67 2.73 8.43
C ALA A 278 17.41 4.06 7.72
N SER A 279 17.29 5.15 8.49
CA SER A 279 17.08 6.49 7.93
C SER A 279 18.26 6.95 7.06
N LEU A 280 19.49 6.72 7.49
CA LEU A 280 20.69 7.02 6.70
C LEU A 280 20.72 6.21 5.40
N LEU A 281 20.42 4.91 5.45
CA LEU A 281 20.39 4.04 4.26
C LEU A 281 19.27 4.45 3.30
N VAL A 282 18.11 4.84 3.79
CA VAL A 282 17.03 5.42 2.96
C VAL A 282 17.53 6.66 2.24
N VAL A 283 18.11 7.62 2.96
CA VAL A 283 18.61 8.88 2.36
C VAL A 283 19.70 8.61 1.32
N VAL A 284 20.68 7.78 1.65
CA VAL A 284 21.80 7.44 0.73
C VAL A 284 21.28 6.71 -0.51
N SER A 285 20.41 5.72 -0.33
CA SER A 285 19.86 4.95 -1.48
C SER A 285 18.97 5.81 -2.37
N LEU A 286 18.19 6.73 -1.81
CA LEU A 286 17.42 7.71 -2.58
C LEU A 286 18.34 8.63 -3.37
N ALA A 287 19.39 9.20 -2.73
CA ALA A 287 20.35 10.06 -3.42
C ALA A 287 21.04 9.33 -4.57
N LEU A 288 21.45 8.07 -4.37
CA LEU A 288 22.03 7.24 -5.42
C LEU A 288 21.03 6.94 -6.55
N SER A 289 19.76 6.69 -6.22
CA SER A 289 18.71 6.46 -7.21
C SER A 289 18.47 7.70 -8.08
N TYR A 290 18.45 8.90 -7.49
CA TYR A 290 18.27 10.16 -8.21
C TYR A 290 19.48 10.50 -9.08
N ALA A 291 20.70 10.28 -8.55
CA ALA A 291 21.94 10.44 -9.32
C ALA A 291 21.99 9.47 -10.52
N TRP A 292 21.51 8.24 -10.32
CA TRP A 292 21.42 7.25 -11.41
C TRP A 292 20.41 7.70 -12.48
N ILE A 293 19.20 8.14 -12.11
CA ILE A 293 18.18 8.65 -13.03
C ILE A 293 18.75 9.82 -13.84
N TRP A 294 19.43 10.76 -13.18
CA TRP A 294 20.07 11.89 -13.81
C TRP A 294 21.15 11.47 -14.83
N LYS A 295 22.05 10.58 -14.42
CA LYS A 295 23.17 10.14 -15.25
C LYS A 295 22.74 9.39 -16.51
N TYR A 296 21.69 8.58 -16.40
CA TYR A 296 21.28 7.68 -17.48
C TYR A 296 20.09 8.19 -18.29
N TRP A 297 19.76 9.47 -18.15
CA TRP A 297 18.67 10.10 -18.86
C TRP A 297 18.73 9.92 -20.38
N SER A 298 19.89 10.11 -21.01
CA SER A 298 20.06 10.09 -22.48
C SER A 298 20.19 8.70 -23.09
N MET A 299 20.18 7.65 -22.27
CA MET A 299 20.56 6.30 -22.69
C MET A 299 19.40 5.30 -22.75
N GLN A 300 18.21 5.70 -22.30
CA GLN A 300 17.02 4.87 -22.26
C GLN A 300 15.89 5.52 -23.06
N ASP A 301 14.93 4.72 -23.55
CA ASP A 301 13.70 5.32 -24.03
C ASP A 301 12.96 6.01 -22.86
N ILE A 302 12.27 7.11 -23.19
CA ILE A 302 11.62 7.98 -22.19
C ILE A 302 10.59 7.22 -21.35
N THR A 303 9.90 6.25 -21.94
CA THR A 303 8.87 5.44 -21.26
C THR A 303 9.50 4.54 -20.20
N THR A 304 10.56 3.82 -20.59
CA THR A 304 11.31 2.94 -19.68
C THR A 304 11.96 3.76 -18.57
N LEU A 305 12.63 4.85 -18.90
CA LEU A 305 13.30 5.68 -17.89
C LEU A 305 12.33 6.34 -16.93
N SER A 306 11.20 6.88 -17.43
CA SER A 306 10.18 7.45 -16.56
C SER A 306 9.58 6.41 -15.61
N THR A 307 9.37 5.19 -16.10
CA THR A 307 8.88 4.08 -15.26
C THR A 307 9.91 3.70 -14.20
N ILE A 308 11.20 3.64 -14.55
CA ILE A 308 12.30 3.40 -13.59
C ILE A 308 12.36 4.54 -12.56
N ALA A 309 12.19 5.77 -12.98
CA ALA A 309 12.21 6.94 -12.12
C ALA A 309 11.09 6.93 -11.04
N PHE A 310 9.98 6.27 -11.33
CA PHE A 310 8.90 6.05 -10.35
C PHE A 310 9.07 4.74 -9.55
N PHE A 311 9.68 3.72 -10.13
CA PHE A 311 9.94 2.45 -9.46
C PHE A 311 11.08 2.53 -8.45
N LEU A 312 12.25 3.02 -8.88
CA LEU A 312 13.51 2.88 -8.14
C LEU A 312 13.51 3.58 -6.77
N PRO A 313 13.06 4.84 -6.62
CA PRO A 313 13.02 5.48 -5.30
C PRO A 313 12.08 4.80 -4.32
N VAL A 314 10.92 4.31 -4.79
CA VAL A 314 9.99 3.58 -3.93
C VAL A 314 10.57 2.22 -3.53
N ALA A 315 11.27 1.54 -4.45
CA ALA A 315 12.00 0.31 -4.13
C ALA A 315 13.10 0.56 -3.09
N CYS A 316 13.89 1.64 -3.22
CA CYS A 316 14.89 2.03 -2.22
C CYS A 316 14.25 2.29 -0.85
N LEU A 317 13.10 2.95 -0.82
CA LEU A 317 12.35 3.14 0.42
C LEU A 317 11.94 1.79 1.03
N LEU A 318 11.36 0.88 0.26
CA LEU A 318 10.95 -0.44 0.76
C LEU A 318 12.13 -1.29 1.24
N LEU A 319 13.32 -1.15 0.63
CA LEU A 319 14.51 -1.89 1.02
C LEU A 319 15.02 -1.48 2.40
N PHE A 320 14.98 -0.19 2.72
CA PHE A 320 15.68 0.34 3.90
C PHE A 320 14.75 0.95 4.96
N TYR A 321 13.45 1.07 4.69
CA TYR A 321 12.50 1.55 5.69
C TYR A 321 12.31 0.53 6.81
N GLN A 322 12.18 1.02 8.05
CA GLN A 322 12.12 0.16 9.24
C GLN A 322 10.93 -0.78 9.27
N PHE A 323 9.78 -0.29 8.85
CA PHE A 323 8.53 -1.02 8.84
C PHE A 323 8.00 -1.12 7.40
N VAL A 324 7.95 -2.33 6.87
CA VAL A 324 7.39 -2.60 5.54
C VAL A 324 6.20 -3.56 5.70
N GLY A 325 5.02 -2.99 5.67
CA GLY A 325 3.78 -3.78 5.64
C GLY A 325 3.67 -4.56 4.32
N MET A 326 2.99 -5.70 4.35
CA MET A 326 2.74 -6.53 3.15
C MET A 326 1.99 -5.75 2.07
N ASN A 327 1.13 -4.83 2.47
CA ASN A 327 0.38 -3.92 1.60
C ASN A 327 1.27 -2.89 0.88
N PHE A 328 2.47 -2.56 1.37
CA PHE A 328 3.35 -1.56 0.77
C PHE A 328 3.91 -1.99 -0.59
N PHE A 329 3.98 -3.30 -0.86
CA PHE A 329 4.41 -3.79 -2.17
C PHE A 329 3.48 -3.34 -3.31
N VAL A 330 2.21 -3.03 -3.02
CA VAL A 330 1.27 -2.45 -3.98
C VAL A 330 1.81 -1.16 -4.62
N TRP A 331 2.65 -0.38 -3.92
CA TRP A 331 3.19 0.88 -4.41
C TRP A 331 4.15 0.73 -5.60
N ILE A 332 4.88 -0.39 -5.67
CA ILE A 332 5.84 -0.64 -6.76
C ILE A 332 5.27 -1.52 -7.87
N LEU A 333 4.24 -2.30 -7.60
CA LEU A 333 3.73 -3.30 -8.54
C LEU A 333 3.29 -2.73 -9.91
N PRO A 334 2.62 -1.57 -10.05
CA PRO A 334 2.24 -1.05 -11.36
C PRO A 334 3.46 -0.74 -12.23
N PHE A 335 4.50 -0.16 -11.65
CA PHE A 335 5.76 0.15 -12.35
C PHE A 335 6.54 -1.12 -12.66
N ALA A 336 6.61 -2.06 -11.71
CA ALA A 336 7.22 -3.37 -11.91
C ALA A 336 6.52 -4.16 -13.02
N ALA A 337 5.19 -4.08 -13.15
CA ALA A 337 4.44 -4.72 -14.22
C ALA A 337 4.85 -4.18 -15.61
N ILE A 338 4.97 -2.85 -15.76
CA ILE A 338 5.44 -2.22 -17.00
C ILE A 338 6.87 -2.68 -17.31
N LEU A 339 7.78 -2.62 -16.33
CA LEU A 339 9.19 -3.00 -16.51
C LEU A 339 9.39 -4.49 -16.80
N SER A 340 8.44 -5.33 -16.40
CA SER A 340 8.48 -6.78 -16.61
C SER A 340 8.00 -7.24 -17.99
N MET A 341 7.43 -6.36 -18.82
CA MET A 341 6.83 -6.73 -20.11
C MET A 341 7.76 -7.57 -20.98
N LYS A 342 9.02 -7.14 -21.12
CA LYS A 342 10.04 -7.73 -21.98
C LYS A 342 11.02 -8.65 -21.25
N ASP A 343 10.77 -8.96 -19.96
CA ASP A 343 11.70 -9.70 -19.12
C ASP A 343 11.03 -10.85 -18.38
N ASN A 344 11.34 -12.05 -18.78
CA ASN A 344 10.80 -13.24 -18.13
C ASN A 344 11.24 -13.40 -16.67
N TRP A 345 12.44 -12.96 -16.31
CA TRP A 345 12.91 -12.92 -14.94
C TRP A 345 12.16 -11.87 -14.12
N GLY A 346 11.98 -10.68 -14.68
CA GLY A 346 11.15 -9.65 -14.05
C GLY A 346 9.74 -10.13 -13.75
N LYS A 347 9.12 -10.88 -14.69
CA LYS A 347 7.80 -11.51 -14.48
C LYS A 347 7.82 -12.52 -13.31
N ARG A 348 8.84 -13.37 -13.24
CA ARG A 348 8.98 -14.35 -12.15
C ARG A 348 9.14 -13.65 -10.80
N VAL A 349 10.02 -12.66 -10.71
CA VAL A 349 10.25 -11.92 -9.46
C VAL A 349 8.98 -11.15 -9.04
N TYR A 350 8.27 -10.54 -9.99
CA TYR A 350 6.98 -9.90 -9.76
C TYR A 350 5.97 -10.84 -9.08
N TRP A 351 5.82 -12.05 -9.62
CA TRP A 351 4.91 -13.06 -9.07
C TRP A 351 5.37 -13.61 -7.72
N ILE A 352 6.67 -13.91 -7.58
CA ILE A 352 7.21 -14.40 -6.31
C ILE A 352 7.02 -13.36 -5.21
N LEU A 353 7.31 -12.08 -5.49
CA LEU A 353 7.13 -11.00 -4.53
C LEU A 353 5.64 -10.82 -4.15
N SER A 354 4.75 -10.85 -5.13
CA SER A 354 3.30 -10.75 -4.89
C SER A 354 2.77 -11.90 -4.06
N LEU A 355 3.18 -13.15 -4.35
CA LEU A 355 2.78 -14.33 -3.60
C LEU A 355 3.38 -14.33 -2.19
N LEU A 356 4.64 -13.94 -2.05
CA LEU A 356 5.29 -13.84 -0.74
C LEU A 356 4.54 -12.86 0.17
N ALA A 357 4.22 -11.65 -0.34
CA ALA A 357 3.48 -10.65 0.42
C ALA A 357 2.06 -11.12 0.77
N LEU A 358 1.39 -11.80 -0.17
CA LEU A 358 0.06 -12.39 0.07
C LEU A 358 0.13 -13.49 1.15
N VAL A 359 1.01 -14.46 0.99
CA VAL A 359 1.16 -15.57 1.95
C VAL A 359 1.54 -15.01 3.32
N SER A 360 2.42 -14.02 3.38
CA SER A 360 2.78 -13.37 4.65
C SER A 360 1.59 -12.67 5.30
N SER A 361 0.71 -12.03 4.52
CA SER A 361 -0.50 -11.41 5.07
C SER A 361 -1.54 -12.41 5.60
N LEU A 362 -1.56 -13.63 5.05
CA LEU A 362 -2.48 -14.68 5.44
C LEU A 362 -1.93 -15.55 6.59
N SER A 363 -0.61 -15.68 6.68
CA SER A 363 0.07 -16.62 7.60
C SER A 363 0.29 -16.07 9.01
N ASP A 364 0.05 -14.79 9.24
CA ASP A 364 0.22 -14.13 10.56
C ASP A 364 -0.81 -14.61 11.60
N GLY A 365 -1.44 -15.78 11.38
CA GLY A 365 -2.50 -16.32 12.23
C GLY A 365 -3.78 -15.50 12.21
N LEU A 366 -3.86 -14.53 11.29
CA LEU A 366 -4.97 -13.57 11.20
C LEU A 366 -6.10 -14.02 10.28
N LEU A 367 -5.91 -15.08 9.47
CA LEU A 367 -6.94 -15.51 8.51
C LEU A 367 -8.33 -15.69 9.15
N PRO A 368 -8.50 -16.36 10.31
CA PRO A 368 -9.81 -16.45 10.96
C PRO A 368 -10.37 -15.09 11.37
N TYR A 369 -9.51 -14.11 11.71
CA TYR A 369 -9.95 -12.76 12.04
C TYR A 369 -10.44 -12.00 10.82
N TYR A 370 -9.85 -12.22 9.65
CA TYR A 370 -10.34 -11.65 8.40
C TYR A 370 -11.75 -12.13 8.05
N MET A 371 -12.18 -13.27 8.58
CA MET A 371 -13.49 -13.85 8.35
C MET A 371 -14.53 -13.46 9.43
N LEU A 372 -14.19 -12.59 10.39
CA LEU A 372 -15.13 -12.14 11.43
C LEU A 372 -16.43 -11.53 10.89
N PRO A 373 -16.47 -10.85 9.74
CA PRO A 373 -17.75 -10.41 9.15
C PRO A 373 -18.74 -11.55 8.92
N MET A 374 -18.27 -12.78 8.75
CA MET A 374 -19.09 -13.98 8.58
C MET A 374 -19.41 -14.73 9.89
N TYR A 375 -18.93 -14.22 11.03
CA TYR A 375 -19.10 -14.91 12.32
C TYR A 375 -20.52 -15.41 12.63
N PRO A 376 -21.59 -14.67 12.32
CA PRO A 376 -22.96 -15.13 12.57
C PRO A 376 -23.31 -16.48 11.90
N TRP A 377 -22.62 -16.84 10.82
CA TRP A 377 -22.90 -18.06 10.05
C TRP A 377 -21.86 -19.15 10.30
N ILE A 378 -20.60 -18.77 10.52
CA ILE A 378 -19.48 -19.73 10.60
C ILE A 378 -18.68 -19.64 11.90
N GLY A 379 -19.24 -19.00 12.95
CA GLY A 379 -18.52 -18.73 14.20
C GLY A 379 -17.97 -20.00 14.85
N GLY A 380 -18.72 -21.11 14.84
CA GLY A 380 -18.25 -22.40 15.36
C GLY A 380 -17.04 -22.95 14.60
N PHE A 381 -17.03 -22.82 13.26
CA PHE A 381 -15.88 -23.18 12.43
C PHE A 381 -14.67 -22.30 12.73
N LEU A 382 -14.85 -20.97 12.86
CA LEU A 382 -13.76 -20.04 13.18
C LEU A 382 -13.12 -20.38 14.54
N VAL A 383 -13.94 -20.66 15.55
CA VAL A 383 -13.46 -21.09 16.88
C VAL A 383 -12.64 -22.38 16.77
N HIS A 384 -13.12 -23.37 16.02
CA HIS A 384 -12.41 -24.63 15.81
C HIS A 384 -11.04 -24.40 15.14
N VAL A 385 -11.00 -23.64 14.06
CA VAL A 385 -9.73 -23.30 13.37
C VAL A 385 -8.77 -22.56 14.30
N MET A 386 -9.27 -21.59 15.09
CA MET A 386 -8.43 -20.87 16.05
C MET A 386 -7.88 -21.75 17.15
N ASN A 387 -8.63 -22.72 17.64
CA ASN A 387 -8.12 -23.68 18.61
C ASN A 387 -6.93 -24.48 18.06
N ILE A 388 -6.96 -24.83 16.76
CA ILE A 388 -5.85 -25.51 16.07
C ILE A 388 -4.66 -24.58 15.90
N LEU A 389 -4.88 -23.31 15.54
CA LEU A 389 -3.82 -22.36 15.23
C LEU A 389 -3.19 -21.71 16.46
N THR A 390 -3.88 -21.67 17.59
CA THR A 390 -3.41 -20.99 18.82
C THR A 390 -1.99 -21.42 19.26
N PRO A 391 -1.58 -22.72 19.20
CA PRO A 391 -0.23 -23.11 19.57
C PRO A 391 0.88 -22.54 18.66
N TYR A 392 0.51 -22.15 17.43
CA TYR A 392 1.44 -21.65 16.40
C TYR A 392 1.41 -20.12 16.29
N ARG A 393 0.58 -19.47 17.08
CA ARG A 393 0.33 -18.04 17.00
C ARG A 393 1.53 -17.24 17.48
N VAL A 394 1.97 -16.27 16.69
CA VAL A 394 2.83 -15.19 17.18
C VAL A 394 1.95 -14.30 18.05
N ALA A 395 2.23 -14.25 19.35
CA ALA A 395 1.50 -13.34 20.22
C ALA A 395 1.69 -11.91 19.69
N PRO A 396 0.60 -11.15 19.44
CA PRO A 396 0.70 -9.76 19.01
C PRO A 396 1.36 -8.86 20.07
N THR A 397 1.36 -9.31 21.31
CA THR A 397 1.96 -8.60 22.45
C THR A 397 3.42 -9.03 22.58
N GLY A 398 4.30 -8.12 22.23
CA GLY A 398 5.75 -8.22 22.21
C GLY A 398 6.46 -8.55 23.50
N ASN A 399 6.03 -9.53 24.28
CA ASN A 399 6.88 -10.10 25.32
C ASN A 399 7.93 -11.00 24.70
N VAL A 400 9.05 -10.38 24.35
CA VAL A 400 10.25 -10.96 23.72
C VAL A 400 10.92 -12.06 24.57
N ALA A 401 10.44 -12.32 25.75
CA ALA A 401 11.09 -13.23 26.72
C ALA A 401 10.95 -14.72 26.43
N GLN A 402 10.14 -15.11 25.44
CA GLN A 402 9.95 -16.56 25.16
C GLN A 402 10.29 -16.88 23.69
N GLY A 403 11.52 -17.28 23.48
CA GLY A 403 12.00 -18.13 22.37
C GLY A 403 11.65 -17.70 20.93
N LEU A 404 12.53 -18.03 20.00
CA LEU A 404 12.30 -17.98 18.56
C LEU A 404 11.05 -18.82 18.20
N SER A 405 9.88 -18.17 18.11
CA SER A 405 8.67 -18.86 17.62
C SER A 405 8.80 -19.11 16.12
N ILE A 406 8.20 -20.21 15.63
CA ILE A 406 8.15 -20.53 14.19
C ILE A 406 7.66 -19.34 13.37
N GLY A 407 6.67 -18.59 13.89
CA GLY A 407 6.15 -17.38 13.24
C GLY A 407 7.18 -16.26 13.11
N LYS A 408 8.04 -16.04 14.12
CA LYS A 408 9.11 -15.03 14.05
C LYS A 408 10.16 -15.42 13.01
N ILE A 409 10.56 -16.68 12.95
CA ILE A 409 11.50 -17.20 11.95
C ILE A 409 10.90 -17.05 10.55
N TYR A 410 9.61 -17.35 10.38
CA TYR A 410 8.91 -17.20 9.11
C TYR A 410 8.87 -15.73 8.64
N LEU A 411 8.48 -14.80 9.50
CA LEU A 411 8.44 -13.37 9.16
C LEU A 411 9.82 -12.82 8.84
N ALA A 412 10.85 -13.20 9.58
CA ALA A 412 12.23 -12.80 9.33
C ALA A 412 12.74 -13.33 7.97
N SER A 413 12.52 -14.62 7.68
CA SER A 413 12.91 -15.22 6.40
C SER A 413 12.16 -14.58 5.23
N SER A 414 10.87 -14.31 5.41
CA SER A 414 10.06 -13.63 4.40
C SER A 414 10.53 -12.19 4.17
N GLY A 415 10.91 -11.46 5.22
CA GLY A 415 11.50 -10.12 5.12
C GLY A 415 12.83 -10.10 4.36
N ILE A 416 13.73 -11.04 4.68
CA ILE A 416 15.00 -11.19 3.94
C ILE A 416 14.73 -11.52 2.47
N LEU A 417 13.83 -12.44 2.18
CA LEU A 417 13.51 -12.82 0.80
C LEU A 417 12.87 -11.65 0.04
N ALA A 418 11.96 -10.90 0.66
CA ALA A 418 11.37 -9.70 0.06
C ALA A 418 12.44 -8.66 -0.26
N PHE A 419 13.37 -8.40 0.67
CA PHE A 419 14.52 -7.52 0.46
C PHE A 419 15.35 -7.97 -0.75
N ILE A 420 15.74 -9.25 -0.81
CA ILE A 420 16.53 -9.81 -1.92
C ILE A 420 15.78 -9.63 -3.26
N LEU A 421 14.49 -9.92 -3.30
CA LEU A 421 13.69 -9.82 -4.53
C LEU A 421 13.57 -8.36 -5.03
N VAL A 422 13.30 -7.42 -4.13
CA VAL A 422 13.22 -5.98 -4.50
C VAL A 422 14.59 -5.45 -4.92
N ALA A 423 15.67 -5.81 -4.20
CA ALA A 423 17.03 -5.43 -4.55
C ALA A 423 17.42 -6.01 -5.92
N PHE A 424 17.12 -7.30 -6.16
CA PHE A 424 17.38 -7.93 -7.45
C PHE A 424 16.63 -7.23 -8.60
N MET A 425 15.35 -6.89 -8.42
CA MET A 425 14.59 -6.12 -9.41
C MET A 425 15.24 -4.75 -9.67
N ALA A 426 15.58 -4.01 -8.61
CA ALA A 426 16.17 -2.69 -8.72
C ALA A 426 17.52 -2.74 -9.45
N ILE A 427 18.43 -3.66 -9.09
CA ILE A 427 19.72 -3.85 -9.71
C ILE A 427 19.55 -4.26 -11.18
N ARG A 428 18.72 -5.26 -11.47
CA ARG A 428 18.49 -5.74 -12.83
C ARG A 428 17.91 -4.67 -13.75
N ILE A 429 16.97 -3.89 -13.25
CA ILE A 429 16.39 -2.75 -13.98
C ILE A 429 17.47 -1.70 -14.26
N SER A 430 18.32 -1.42 -13.28
CA SER A 430 19.40 -0.44 -13.41
C SER A 430 20.50 -0.88 -14.38
N LEU A 431 20.75 -2.20 -14.50
CA LEU A 431 21.78 -2.77 -15.37
C LEU A 431 21.31 -3.03 -16.82
N ARG A 432 20.03 -2.87 -17.14
CA ARG A 432 19.45 -3.08 -18.49
C ARG A 432 20.04 -2.23 -19.61
N LYS A 433 21.07 -1.49 -19.32
CA LYS A 433 21.74 -0.59 -20.24
C LYS A 433 22.50 -1.30 -21.39
N HIS A 434 22.74 -2.59 -21.26
CA HIS A 434 23.65 -3.34 -22.16
C HIS A 434 22.96 -4.52 -22.87
N MET A 435 21.64 -4.64 -22.82
CA MET A 435 20.85 -5.59 -23.58
C MET A 435 19.88 -4.87 -24.54
#